data_6e7252e85ffe6aca07fead71b35cb251
#
_entry.id   6e7252e85ffe6aca07fead71b35cb251
#
_cell.length_a   1.000
_cell.length_b   1.000
_cell.length_c   1.000
_cell.angle_alpha   90.00
_cell.angle_beta   90.00
_cell.angle_gamma   90.00
#
_symmetry.space_group_name_H-M   'P 1'
#
loop_
_entity.id
_entity.type
_entity.pdbx_description
1 polymer ?
#
loop_
_entity_poly.entity_id
_entity_poly.type
_entity_poly.pdbx_seq_one_letter_code
_entity_poly.pdbx_strand_id
1 'polypeptide(L)'
;MQLLEDRIRKDGKVREGNVLKVDSFLNHQMDIQLFDEIGEEFKRRFANEHINKILTIEASGIGIACMVARHFDVPVVFAKKSKSINIEGEMSVSYTHLRAHET
;
A
#
# COMPACT_ATOMS: atom_id res chain seq x y z
N MET A 1 -6.30 -10.21 9.26
CA MET A 1 -7.57 -9.52 9.04
C MET A 1 -8.52 -10.43 8.26
N GLN A 2 -9.53 -10.89 8.92
CA GLN A 2 -10.43 -11.88 8.32
C GLN A 2 -11.18 -11.33 7.09
N LEU A 3 -11.57 -10.08 7.14
CA LEU A 3 -12.25 -9.45 6.02
C LEU A 3 -11.42 -9.52 4.73
N LEU A 4 -10.14 -9.23 4.83
CA LEU A 4 -9.25 -9.27 3.67
C LEU A 4 -9.04 -10.70 3.19
N GLU A 5 -8.87 -11.64 4.10
CA GLU A 5 -8.72 -13.05 3.75
C GLU A 5 -9.95 -13.54 3.00
N ASP A 6 -11.15 -13.18 3.46
CA ASP A 6 -12.41 -13.57 2.82
C ASP A 6 -12.52 -12.95 1.41
N ARG A 7 -12.08 -11.69 1.24
CA ARG A 7 -12.11 -11.05 -0.07
C ARG A 7 -11.15 -11.72 -1.04
N ILE A 8 -9.97 -12.09 -0.57
CA ILE A 8 -9.00 -12.81 -1.40
C ILE A 8 -9.57 -14.14 -1.87
N ARG A 9 -10.24 -14.86 -0.98
CA ARG A 9 -10.86 -16.13 -1.33
C ARG A 9 -11.99 -15.96 -2.32
N LYS A 10 -12.79 -14.92 -2.14
CA LYS A 10 -13.96 -14.67 -2.97
C LYS A 10 -13.61 -14.12 -4.35
N ASP A 11 -12.76 -13.09 -4.38
CA ASP A 11 -12.50 -12.32 -5.60
C ASP A 11 -11.09 -12.49 -6.16
N GLY A 12 -10.18 -13.10 -5.41
CA GLY A 12 -8.84 -13.37 -5.90
C GLY A 12 -8.85 -14.51 -6.92
N LYS A 13 -7.97 -14.42 -7.90
CA LYS A 13 -7.84 -15.43 -8.93
C LYS A 13 -6.43 -15.98 -8.94
N VAL A 14 -6.30 -17.31 -8.96
CA VAL A 14 -5.00 -17.96 -9.04
C VAL A 14 -4.69 -18.27 -10.50
N ARG A 15 -3.53 -17.83 -10.94
CA ARG A 15 -3.06 -18.09 -12.30
C ARG A 15 -1.95 -19.11 -12.28
N GLU A 16 -1.50 -19.54 -13.46
CA GLU A 16 -0.38 -20.46 -13.58
C GLU A 16 0.83 -19.94 -12.82
N GLY A 17 1.59 -20.84 -12.24
CA GLY A 17 2.75 -20.46 -11.44
C GLY A 17 2.41 -19.96 -10.04
N ASN A 18 1.21 -20.26 -9.57
CA ASN A 18 0.74 -19.84 -8.24
C ASN A 18 0.67 -18.33 -8.04
N VAL A 19 0.35 -17.61 -9.11
CA VAL A 19 0.18 -16.16 -9.04
C VAL A 19 -1.26 -15.86 -8.63
N LEU A 20 -1.41 -15.13 -7.54
CA LEU A 20 -2.71 -14.67 -7.06
C LEU A 20 -3.04 -13.31 -7.65
N LYS A 21 -4.19 -13.20 -8.32
CA LYS A 21 -4.65 -11.94 -8.89
C LYS A 21 -5.71 -11.33 -7.99
N VAL A 22 -5.44 -10.10 -7.57
CA VAL A 22 -6.34 -9.34 -6.69
C VAL A 22 -6.72 -7.99 -7.31
N ASP A 23 -6.58 -7.88 -8.63
CA ASP A 23 -6.76 -6.62 -9.34
C ASP A 23 -8.14 -6.01 -9.17
N SER A 24 -9.15 -6.87 -9.02
CA SER A 24 -10.54 -6.40 -8.95
C SER A 24 -10.86 -5.61 -7.69
N PHE A 25 -10.02 -5.70 -6.67
CA PHE A 25 -10.30 -4.98 -5.42
C PHE A 25 -9.10 -4.32 -4.77
N LEU A 26 -7.88 -4.63 -5.20
CA LEU A 26 -6.69 -4.03 -4.58
C LEU A 26 -5.88 -3.14 -5.51
N ASN A 27 -5.74 -3.52 -6.79
CA ASN A 27 -4.81 -2.83 -7.69
C ASN A 27 -5.46 -2.01 -8.78
N HIS A 28 -6.26 -2.64 -9.64
CA HIS A 28 -6.83 -1.96 -10.80
C HIS A 28 -8.16 -1.31 -10.50
N GLN A 29 -8.88 -1.83 -9.55
CA GLN A 29 -10.10 -1.24 -9.06
C GLN A 29 -9.96 -1.05 -7.56
N MET A 30 -10.21 0.15 -7.10
CA MET A 30 -10.07 0.47 -5.68
C MET A 30 -11.41 0.35 -4.98
N ASP A 31 -11.52 -0.62 -4.11
CA ASP A 31 -12.70 -0.79 -3.26
C ASP A 31 -12.50 0.09 -2.02
N ILE A 32 -13.12 1.25 -2.04
CA ILE A 32 -12.90 2.27 -1.02
C ILE A 32 -13.35 1.80 0.37
N GLN A 33 -14.46 1.08 0.43
CA GLN A 33 -14.94 0.56 1.70
C GLN A 33 -13.96 -0.45 2.29
N LEU A 34 -13.43 -1.33 1.46
CA LEU A 34 -12.41 -2.29 1.90
C LEU A 34 -11.15 -1.56 2.38
N PHE A 35 -10.72 -0.55 1.63
CA PHE A 35 -9.54 0.24 2.00
C PHE A 35 -9.75 0.96 3.33
N ASP A 36 -10.94 1.47 3.56
CA ASP A 36 -11.27 2.13 4.82
C ASP A 36 -11.19 1.15 5.99
N GLU A 37 -11.69 -0.06 5.81
CA GLU A 37 -11.62 -1.09 6.84
C GLU A 37 -10.19 -1.57 7.07
N ILE A 38 -9.39 -1.64 6.02
CA ILE A 38 -7.95 -1.93 6.15
C ILE A 38 -7.26 -0.83 6.96
N GLY A 39 -7.60 0.43 6.67
CA GLY A 39 -7.05 1.55 7.42
C GLY A 39 -7.41 1.49 8.89
N GLU A 40 -8.64 1.12 9.20
CA GLU A 40 -9.10 0.94 10.56
C GLU A 40 -8.33 -0.18 11.27
N GLU A 41 -8.08 -1.27 10.55
CA GLU A 41 -7.29 -2.38 11.08
C GLU A 41 -5.86 -1.95 11.41
N PHE A 42 -5.23 -1.19 10.52
CA PHE A 42 -3.90 -0.64 10.78
C PHE A 42 -3.92 0.25 12.01
N LYS A 43 -4.92 1.10 12.14
CA LYS A 43 -5.03 1.99 13.29
C LYS A 43 -5.12 1.19 14.59
N ARG A 44 -5.88 0.12 14.58
CA ARG A 44 -6.02 -0.74 15.75
C ARG A 44 -4.71 -1.43 16.11
N ARG A 45 -4.01 -1.97 15.11
CA ARG A 45 -2.75 -2.69 15.33
C ARG A 45 -1.61 -1.81 15.79
N PHE A 46 -1.61 -0.56 15.36
CA PHE A 46 -0.55 0.39 15.70
C PHE A 46 -1.04 1.49 16.64
N ALA A 47 -2.07 1.20 17.43
CA ALA A 47 -2.67 2.20 18.32
C ALA A 47 -1.70 2.75 19.35
N ASN A 48 -0.72 1.97 19.76
CA ASN A 48 0.27 2.38 20.77
C ASN A 48 1.53 3.00 20.16
N GLU A 49 1.57 3.10 18.84
CA GLU A 49 2.72 3.67 18.15
C GLU A 49 2.46 5.13 17.79
N HIS A 50 3.51 5.92 17.81
CA HIS A 50 3.41 7.31 17.37
C HIS A 50 3.70 7.37 15.86
N ILE A 51 2.65 7.42 15.08
CA ILE A 51 2.76 7.48 13.63
C ILE A 51 2.53 8.92 13.18
N ASN A 52 3.47 9.50 12.46
CA ASN A 52 3.35 10.87 11.98
C ASN A 52 3.34 10.98 10.46
N LYS A 53 3.60 9.91 9.74
CA LYS A 53 3.55 9.85 8.28
C LYS A 53 3.31 8.43 7.83
N ILE A 54 2.69 8.30 6.65
CA ILE A 54 2.56 7.03 5.97
C ILE A 54 3.42 7.11 4.71
N LEU A 55 4.30 6.14 4.53
CA LEU A 55 5.17 6.07 3.37
C LEU A 55 4.71 4.94 2.46
N THR A 56 4.58 5.22 1.18
CA THR A 56 4.22 4.22 0.18
C THR A 56 5.02 4.43 -1.09
N ILE A 57 4.87 3.50 -2.02
CA ILE A 57 5.52 3.57 -3.33
C ILE A 57 4.44 3.62 -4.40
N GLU A 58 4.64 4.50 -5.38
CA GLU A 58 3.80 4.62 -6.57
C GLU A 58 3.75 3.26 -7.29
N ALA A 59 2.61 2.80 -7.83
CA ALA A 59 1.34 3.53 -7.75
C ALA A 59 0.29 2.75 -6.96
N SER A 60 0.37 1.41 -6.93
CA SER A 60 -0.70 0.56 -6.42
C SER A 60 -0.96 0.71 -4.93
N GLY A 61 0.02 1.17 -4.18
CA GLY A 61 -0.13 1.34 -2.75
C GLY A 61 -0.72 2.69 -2.31
N ILE A 62 -0.85 3.64 -3.24
CA ILE A 62 -1.25 5.00 -2.86
C ILE A 62 -2.67 5.04 -2.31
N GLY A 63 -3.60 4.32 -2.93
CA GLY A 63 -4.99 4.32 -2.48
C GLY A 63 -5.15 3.81 -1.06
N ILE A 64 -4.52 2.68 -0.76
CA ILE A 64 -4.56 2.12 0.58
C ILE A 64 -3.87 3.05 1.58
N ALA A 65 -2.72 3.60 1.19
CA ALA A 65 -1.97 4.52 2.05
C ALA A 65 -2.78 5.74 2.43
N CYS A 66 -3.56 6.29 1.50
CA CYS A 66 -4.42 7.43 1.79
C CYS A 66 -5.47 7.10 2.82
N MET A 67 -6.07 5.92 2.75
CA MET A 67 -7.07 5.51 3.73
C MET A 67 -6.45 5.22 5.09
N VAL A 68 -5.29 4.59 5.12
CA VAL A 68 -4.56 4.39 6.38
C VAL A 68 -4.22 5.73 7.01
N ALA A 69 -3.70 6.66 6.21
CA ALA A 69 -3.33 7.99 6.68
C ALA A 69 -4.53 8.75 7.25
N ARG A 70 -5.69 8.58 6.65
CA ARG A 70 -6.92 9.19 7.15
C ARG A 70 -7.22 8.75 8.58
N HIS A 71 -7.06 7.47 8.87
CA HIS A 71 -7.32 6.94 10.20
C HIS A 71 -6.29 7.40 11.23
N PHE A 72 -5.07 7.69 10.79
CA PHE A 72 -4.02 8.23 11.67
C PHE A 72 -3.98 9.75 11.68
N ASP A 73 -4.72 10.39 10.80
CA ASP A 73 -4.72 11.84 10.63
C ASP A 73 -3.31 12.39 10.37
N VAL A 74 -2.64 11.78 9.40
CA VAL A 74 -1.27 12.13 9.03
C VAL A 74 -1.13 12.22 7.52
N PRO A 75 -0.09 12.88 7.02
CA PRO A 75 0.14 12.95 5.58
C PRO A 75 0.69 11.65 5.01
N VAL A 76 0.54 11.51 3.70
CA VAL A 76 1.14 10.43 2.93
C VAL A 76 2.31 10.98 2.15
N VAL A 77 3.42 10.27 2.19
CA VAL A 77 4.60 10.53 1.36
C VAL A 77 4.77 9.35 0.43
N PHE A 78 5.02 9.60 -0.83
CA PHE A 78 5.22 8.51 -1.77
C PHE A 78 6.49 8.67 -2.57
N ALA A 79 7.14 7.53 -2.86
CA ALA A 79 8.29 7.47 -3.73
C ALA A 79 7.81 7.19 -5.15
N LYS A 80 8.33 7.93 -6.09
CA LYS A 80 8.02 7.71 -7.50
C LYS A 80 8.86 6.58 -8.05
N LYS A 81 8.26 5.78 -8.93
CA LYS A 81 9.01 4.81 -9.70
C LYS A 81 9.74 5.54 -10.82
N SER A 82 11.01 5.18 -11.00
CA SER A 82 11.76 5.71 -12.13
C SER A 82 11.32 5.03 -13.43
N LYS A 83 11.32 5.78 -14.53
CA LYS A 83 11.03 5.25 -15.86
C LYS A 83 12.29 4.97 -16.65
N SER A 84 13.44 5.01 -16.02
CA SER A 84 14.71 4.80 -16.69
C SER A 84 14.86 3.35 -17.15
N ILE A 85 15.76 3.17 -18.13
CA ILE A 85 16.14 1.85 -18.64
C ILE A 85 16.75 1.00 -17.53
N ASN A 86 17.47 1.62 -16.61
CA ASN A 86 18.04 0.94 -15.46
C ASN A 86 17.14 1.11 -14.24
N ILE A 87 15.97 0.55 -14.36
CA ILE A 87 14.90 0.73 -13.39
C ILE A 87 15.31 0.33 -11.97
N GLU A 88 15.98 -0.82 -11.83
CA GLU A 88 16.36 -1.31 -10.51
C GLU A 88 17.32 -0.36 -9.80
N GLY A 89 18.33 0.12 -10.50
CA GLY A 89 19.29 1.03 -9.93
C GLY A 89 18.66 2.34 -9.52
N GLU A 90 17.84 2.91 -10.38
CA GLU A 90 17.18 4.18 -10.09
C GLU A 90 16.13 4.07 -9.01
N MET A 91 15.38 3.00 -9.01
CA MET A 91 14.41 2.76 -7.93
C MET A 91 15.10 2.62 -6.59
N SER A 92 16.21 1.91 -6.55
CA SER A 92 16.96 1.74 -5.32
C SER A 92 17.50 3.07 -4.81
N VAL A 93 18.04 3.90 -5.69
CA VAL A 93 18.57 5.21 -5.34
C VAL A 93 17.44 6.11 -4.81
N SER A 94 16.33 6.18 -5.53
CA SER A 94 15.19 7.00 -5.13
C SER A 94 14.62 6.54 -3.79
N TYR A 95 14.50 5.24 -3.61
CA TYR A 95 13.98 4.67 -2.39
C TYR A 95 14.90 4.95 -1.20
N THR A 96 16.20 4.77 -1.39
CA THR A 96 17.19 5.04 -0.35
C THR A 96 17.21 6.51 0.02
N HIS A 97 17.15 7.38 -0.98
CA HIS A 97 17.13 8.82 -0.76
C HIS A 97 15.91 9.23 0.07
N LEU A 98 14.75 8.71 -0.27
CA LEU A 98 13.52 9.00 0.46
C LEU A 98 13.62 8.53 1.91
N ARG A 99 14.18 7.36 2.13
CA ARG A 99 14.37 6.83 3.49
C ARG A 99 15.33 7.69 4.30
N ALA A 100 16.37 8.18 3.67
CA ALA A 100 17.33 9.07 4.31
C ALA A 100 16.66 10.36 4.78
N HIS A 101 15.71 10.88 4.02
CA HIS A 101 14.96 12.06 4.38
C HIS A 101 13.94 11.79 5.48
N GLU A 102 13.39 10.58 5.50
CA GLU A 102 12.36 10.22 6.49
C GLU A 102 12.94 9.89 7.87
N THR A 103 14.16 9.46 7.91
CA THR A 103 14.82 9.20 9.20
C THR A 103 15.40 10.45 9.78
#